data_3feda89b1237431d2e2d03f9a3a478fe
#
_entry.id   3feda89b1237431d2e2d03f9a3a478fe
#
_cell.length_a   1.000
_cell.length_b   1.000
_cell.length_c   1.000
_cell.angle_alpha   90.00
_cell.angle_beta   90.00
_cell.angle_gamma   90.00
#
_symmetry.space_group_name_H-M   'P 1'
#
loop_
_entity.id
_entity.type
_entity.pdbx_description
1 polymer ?
#
loop_
_entity_poly.entity_id
_entity_poly.type
_entity_poly.pdbx_seq_one_letter_code
_entity_poly.pdbx_strand_id
1 'polypeptide(L)'
;MKLLQYAFCLSCAAAAVCGCACGNTESASNNSASAEQPVQIDLNTAILLDVRSPEEYASGYLQGARNIPHDQIGVEIAAVVPDKSAQVILYCRSGRRANTALETMRAMGYANVSNYGGLEDAQERLGLPVITK
;
A
#
# COMPACT_ATOMS: atom_id res chain seq x y z
N MET A 1 -22.61 -34.65 -40.18
CA MET A 1 -22.39 -36.07 -39.93
C MET A 1 -21.83 -36.27 -38.55
N LYS A 2 -22.59 -37.03 -37.76
CA LYS A 2 -22.27 -37.78 -36.51
C LYS A 2 -21.87 -36.87 -35.33
N LEU A 3 -22.77 -36.49 -34.36
CA LEU A 3 -23.59 -37.30 -33.45
C LEU A 3 -22.84 -38.44 -32.72
N LEU A 4 -22.68 -38.24 -31.42
CA LEU A 4 -22.87 -39.22 -30.33
C LEU A 4 -22.51 -38.52 -29.03
N GLN A 5 -23.41 -38.07 -28.09
CA GLN A 5 -24.26 -38.83 -27.19
C GLN A 5 -23.51 -39.86 -26.36
N TYR A 6 -23.46 -39.61 -25.06
CA TYR A 6 -23.70 -40.48 -23.93
C TYR A 6 -23.72 -39.60 -22.68
N ALA A 7 -24.77 -39.24 -21.98
CA ALA A 7 -25.78 -40.04 -21.29
C ALA A 7 -25.28 -40.75 -20.01
N PHE A 8 -25.82 -40.24 -18.89
CA PHE A 8 -26.25 -40.93 -17.73
C PHE A 8 -25.24 -41.66 -16.83
N CYS A 9 -25.15 -41.23 -15.58
CA CYS A 9 -25.37 -42.10 -14.45
C CYS A 9 -25.87 -41.30 -13.24
N LEU A 10 -27.13 -41.52 -12.94
CA LEU A 10 -27.76 -41.34 -11.63
C LEU A 10 -27.38 -42.53 -10.75
N SER A 11 -27.06 -42.32 -9.49
CA SER A 11 -27.46 -43.19 -8.37
C SER A 11 -26.85 -42.64 -7.08
N CYS A 12 -27.65 -42.10 -6.25
CA CYS A 12 -28.26 -42.70 -5.05
C CYS A 12 -27.37 -42.70 -3.82
N ALA A 13 -27.85 -42.08 -2.84
CA ALA A 13 -28.39 -42.49 -1.55
C ALA A 13 -27.68 -41.92 -0.35
N ALA A 14 -28.39 -41.08 0.33
CA ALA A 14 -28.69 -40.95 1.75
C ALA A 14 -27.78 -41.66 2.76
N ALA A 15 -27.24 -40.90 3.69
CA ALA A 15 -27.27 -41.23 5.11
C ALA A 15 -27.08 -39.93 5.94
N ALA A 16 -28.10 -39.65 6.71
CA ALA A 16 -28.09 -38.68 7.79
C ALA A 16 -27.27 -39.23 8.94
N VAL A 17 -26.40 -38.43 9.51
CA VAL A 17 -26.05 -38.55 10.94
C VAL A 17 -25.93 -37.13 11.52
N CYS A 18 -26.78 -36.93 12.45
CA CYS A 18 -26.85 -35.91 13.47
C CYS A 18 -25.56 -35.87 14.28
N GLY A 19 -25.09 -34.68 14.58
CA GLY A 19 -23.96 -34.49 15.48
C GLY A 19 -23.78 -33.01 15.87
N CYS A 20 -24.53 -32.62 16.87
CA CYS A 20 -24.30 -31.61 17.91
C CYS A 20 -23.24 -30.53 17.68
N ALA A 21 -23.75 -29.29 17.66
CA ALA A 21 -23.42 -28.19 18.56
C ALA A 21 -22.05 -28.26 19.27
N CYS A 22 -21.22 -27.28 18.95
CA CYS A 22 -20.57 -26.47 19.98
C CYS A 22 -20.20 -25.15 19.36
N GLY A 23 -20.75 -24.07 19.90
CA GLY A 23 -20.38 -22.73 19.57
C GLY A 23 -18.93 -22.50 19.88
N ASN A 24 -18.26 -21.92 18.91
CA ASN A 24 -17.04 -21.19 19.16
C ASN A 24 -17.21 -19.82 18.56
N THR A 25 -17.56 -18.90 19.43
CA THR A 25 -17.39 -17.48 19.22
C THR A 25 -15.90 -17.22 19.19
N GLU A 26 -15.28 -17.47 18.06
CA GLU A 26 -13.96 -16.92 17.80
C GLU A 26 -14.13 -15.52 17.23
N SER A 27 -13.90 -14.59 18.12
CA SER A 27 -13.52 -13.23 17.84
C SER A 27 -12.43 -13.26 16.78
N ALA A 28 -12.83 -13.14 15.53
CA ALA A 28 -11.90 -12.94 14.43
C ALA A 28 -11.28 -11.56 14.62
N SER A 29 -10.17 -11.52 15.30
CA SER A 29 -9.20 -10.44 15.19
C SER A 29 -8.76 -10.43 13.72
N ASN A 30 -9.40 -9.59 12.93
CA ASN A 30 -8.97 -9.29 11.58
C ASN A 30 -7.64 -8.54 11.65
N ASN A 31 -6.60 -9.28 11.92
CA ASN A 31 -5.27 -8.88 11.57
C ASN A 31 -5.12 -9.17 10.07
N SER A 32 -5.67 -8.28 9.25
CA SER A 32 -5.37 -8.24 7.82
C SER A 32 -3.91 -7.85 7.68
N ALA A 33 -3.05 -8.83 7.84
CA ALA A 33 -1.77 -8.81 7.21
C ALA A 33 -2.06 -8.83 5.71
N SER A 34 -2.19 -7.65 5.11
CA SER A 34 -2.12 -7.47 3.68
C SER A 34 -0.80 -8.10 3.26
N ALA A 35 -0.88 -9.22 2.58
CA ALA A 35 0.26 -9.80 1.90
C ALA A 35 0.83 -8.67 1.03
N GLU A 36 1.96 -8.12 1.45
CA GLU A 36 2.78 -7.22 0.65
C GLU A 36 3.26 -8.01 -0.55
N GLN A 37 2.46 -7.96 -1.61
CA GLN A 37 3.00 -8.31 -2.91
C GLN A 37 4.14 -7.31 -3.17
N PRO A 38 5.28 -7.74 -3.67
CA PRO A 38 6.33 -6.83 -4.07
C PRO A 38 5.75 -5.92 -5.15
N VAL A 39 5.35 -4.71 -4.73
CA VAL A 39 4.92 -3.67 -5.67
C VAL A 39 6.13 -3.39 -6.53
N GLN A 40 6.06 -3.78 -7.79
CA GLN A 40 7.06 -3.42 -8.80
C GLN A 40 7.01 -1.89 -8.92
N ILE A 41 7.95 -1.24 -8.23
CA ILE A 41 8.03 0.21 -8.22
C ILE A 41 8.76 0.63 -9.47
N ASP A 42 8.02 1.24 -10.37
CA ASP A 42 8.63 1.91 -11.49
C ASP A 42 9.09 3.31 -11.05
N LEU A 43 10.36 3.43 -10.70
CA LEU A 43 10.97 4.69 -10.26
C LEU A 43 10.89 5.80 -11.31
N ASN A 44 10.61 5.47 -12.57
CA ASN A 44 10.43 6.47 -13.61
C ASN A 44 9.06 7.16 -13.53
N THR A 45 8.07 6.49 -12.95
CA THR A 45 6.69 7.00 -12.83
C THR A 45 6.27 7.27 -11.40
N ALA A 46 6.95 6.68 -10.41
CA ALA A 46 6.64 6.89 -9.00
C ALA A 46 7.03 8.29 -8.53
N ILE A 47 6.13 8.92 -7.79
CA ILE A 47 6.36 10.23 -7.18
C ILE A 47 6.92 10.04 -5.78
N LEU A 48 8.12 10.55 -5.55
CA LEU A 48 8.80 10.45 -4.26
C LEU A 48 8.57 11.73 -3.45
N LEU A 49 8.02 11.58 -2.24
CA LEU A 49 7.70 12.68 -1.34
C LEU A 49 8.43 12.58 -0.01
N ASP A 50 9.12 13.65 0.33
CA ASP A 50 9.69 13.86 1.65
C ASP A 50 8.69 14.63 2.51
N VAL A 51 8.17 13.99 3.56
CA VAL A 51 7.18 14.60 4.45
C VAL A 51 7.79 15.17 5.74
N ARG A 52 9.10 15.41 5.72
CA ARG A 52 9.83 16.12 6.77
C ARG A 52 9.60 17.63 6.67
N SER A 53 10.12 18.36 7.67
CA SER A 53 10.11 19.83 7.61
C SER A 53 11.01 20.34 6.48
N PRO A 54 10.78 21.57 5.99
CA PRO A 54 11.61 22.19 4.94
C PRO A 54 13.09 22.30 5.33
N GLU A 55 13.38 22.49 6.62
CA GLU A 55 14.75 22.59 7.15
C GLU A 55 15.46 21.24 7.09
N GLU A 56 14.74 20.16 7.44
CA GLU A 56 15.27 18.79 7.33
C GLU A 56 15.51 18.41 5.86
N TYR A 57 14.60 18.82 4.97
CA TYR A 57 14.74 18.60 3.53
C TYR A 57 15.95 19.39 2.97
N ALA A 58 16.16 20.62 3.41
CA ALA A 58 17.30 21.45 2.98
C ALA A 58 18.65 20.86 3.42
N SER A 59 18.68 20.10 4.52
CA SER A 59 19.91 19.45 5.00
C SER A 59 20.32 18.21 4.20
N GLY A 60 19.37 17.63 3.44
CA GLY A 60 19.62 16.48 2.56
C GLY A 60 18.34 15.71 2.29
N TYR A 61 18.16 15.30 1.04
CA TYR A 61 16.96 14.59 0.56
C TYR A 61 17.32 13.55 -0.52
N LEU A 62 16.45 12.59 -0.76
CA LEU A 62 16.66 11.61 -1.83
C LEU A 62 16.49 12.25 -3.20
N GLN A 63 17.36 11.89 -4.12
CA GLN A 63 17.31 12.40 -5.48
C GLN A 63 15.92 12.24 -6.11
N GLY A 64 15.37 13.33 -6.65
CA GLY A 64 14.04 13.35 -7.25
C GLY A 64 12.88 13.52 -6.26
N ALA A 65 13.13 13.56 -4.96
CA ALA A 65 12.10 13.78 -3.96
C ALA A 65 11.60 15.24 -3.98
N ARG A 66 10.29 15.40 -3.76
CA ARG A 66 9.64 16.68 -3.50
C ARG A 66 9.31 16.79 -2.03
N ASN A 67 9.40 17.97 -1.46
CA ASN A 67 9.04 18.19 -0.06
C ASN A 67 7.60 18.70 0.04
N ILE A 68 6.80 17.99 0.83
CA ILE A 68 5.50 18.44 1.33
C ILE A 68 5.42 17.99 2.79
N PRO A 69 5.50 18.90 3.76
CA PRO A 69 5.39 18.55 5.17
C PRO A 69 4.10 17.75 5.47
N HIS A 70 4.19 16.79 6.38
CA HIS A 70 3.07 15.86 6.68
C HIS A 70 1.78 16.56 7.14
N ASP A 71 1.88 17.75 7.72
CA ASP A 71 0.76 18.58 8.18
C ASP A 71 0.10 19.37 7.01
N GLN A 72 0.82 19.59 5.93
CA GLN A 72 0.35 20.31 4.73
C GLN A 72 -0.12 19.38 3.61
N ILE A 73 0.15 18.08 3.74
CA ILE A 73 -0.13 17.12 2.68
C ILE A 73 -1.59 17.10 2.24
N GLY A 74 -2.53 17.29 3.16
CA GLY A 74 -3.97 17.33 2.85
C GLY A 74 -4.38 18.51 1.95
N VAL A 75 -3.57 19.57 1.92
CA VAL A 75 -3.86 20.78 1.11
C VAL A 75 -3.07 20.79 -0.17
N GLU A 76 -1.78 20.44 -0.11
CA GLU A 76 -0.84 20.62 -1.21
C GLU A 76 -0.78 19.42 -2.16
N ILE A 77 -1.11 18.21 -1.68
CA ILE A 77 -0.92 17.00 -2.47
C ILE A 77 -1.69 17.01 -3.79
N ALA A 78 -2.90 17.55 -3.82
CA ALA A 78 -3.72 17.58 -5.01
C ALA A 78 -3.12 18.45 -6.14
N ALA A 79 -2.34 19.47 -5.79
CA ALA A 79 -1.64 20.30 -6.76
C ALA A 79 -0.37 19.62 -7.31
N VAL A 80 0.29 18.81 -6.48
CA VAL A 80 1.54 18.11 -6.82
C VAL A 80 1.26 16.77 -7.52
N VAL A 81 0.23 16.06 -7.06
CA VAL A 81 -0.20 14.75 -7.56
C VAL A 81 -1.69 14.79 -7.84
N PRO A 82 -2.14 15.34 -8.96
CA PRO A 82 -3.56 15.42 -9.30
C PRO A 82 -4.16 14.03 -9.59
N ASP A 83 -3.36 13.09 -10.05
CA ASP A 83 -3.80 11.73 -10.33
C ASP A 83 -3.75 10.87 -9.06
N LYS A 84 -4.92 10.50 -8.56
CA LYS A 84 -5.06 9.67 -7.36
C LYS A 84 -4.69 8.20 -7.57
N SER A 85 -4.51 7.78 -8.80
CA SER A 85 -4.01 6.45 -9.17
C SER A 85 -2.49 6.39 -9.29
N ALA A 86 -1.82 7.55 -9.27
CA ALA A 86 -0.37 7.63 -9.33
C ALA A 86 0.28 6.91 -8.15
N GLN A 87 1.41 6.28 -8.44
CA GLN A 87 2.22 5.64 -7.40
C GLN A 87 2.99 6.70 -6.62
N VAL A 88 2.78 6.75 -5.30
CA VAL A 88 3.41 7.72 -4.41
C VAL A 88 4.17 7.01 -3.31
N ILE A 89 5.42 7.39 -3.13
CA ILE A 89 6.30 6.88 -2.10
C ILE A 89 6.56 7.99 -1.09
N LEU A 90 6.26 7.70 0.17
CA LEU A 90 6.46 8.64 1.28
C LEU A 90 7.64 8.17 2.13
N TYR A 91 8.44 9.11 2.59
CA TYR A 91 9.44 8.86 3.62
C TYR A 91 9.58 10.08 4.54
N CYS A 92 10.08 9.85 5.73
CA CYS A 92 10.43 10.92 6.66
C CYS A 92 11.74 10.58 7.40
N ARG A 93 11.88 10.94 8.67
CA ARG A 93 13.05 10.58 9.46
C ARG A 93 12.97 9.16 10.06
N SER A 94 11.79 8.73 10.48
CA SER A 94 11.56 7.46 11.19
C SER A 94 10.30 6.71 10.74
N GLY A 95 9.68 7.13 9.65
CA GLY A 95 8.46 6.52 9.13
C GLY A 95 7.15 6.99 9.81
N ARG A 96 7.18 7.55 11.02
CA ARG A 96 5.96 7.92 11.75
C ARG A 96 5.17 9.04 11.06
N ARG A 97 5.83 10.15 10.69
CA ARG A 97 5.20 11.25 9.93
C ARG A 97 4.72 10.78 8.55
N ALA A 98 5.50 9.91 7.91
CA ALA A 98 5.11 9.31 6.64
C ALA A 98 3.86 8.42 6.78
N ASN A 99 3.65 7.76 7.92
CA ASN A 99 2.43 7.01 8.19
C ASN A 99 1.20 7.91 8.32
N THR A 100 1.31 9.01 9.06
CA THR A 100 0.24 10.02 9.16
C THR A 100 -0.11 10.61 7.78
N ALA A 101 0.89 10.92 6.97
CA ALA A 101 0.70 11.39 5.60
C ALA A 101 0.01 10.33 4.72
N LEU A 102 0.41 9.07 4.85
CA LEU A 102 -0.21 7.93 4.17
C LEU A 102 -1.70 7.80 4.47
N GLU A 103 -2.07 7.88 5.76
CA GLU A 103 -3.47 7.82 6.20
C GLU A 103 -4.29 8.97 5.63
N THR A 104 -3.74 10.19 5.67
CA THR A 104 -4.37 11.38 5.08
C THR A 104 -4.59 11.20 3.59
N MET A 105 -3.58 10.76 2.85
CA MET A 105 -3.69 10.55 1.40
C MET A 105 -4.70 9.45 1.05
N ARG A 106 -4.72 8.36 1.80
CA ARG A 106 -5.71 7.29 1.61
C ARG A 106 -7.14 7.78 1.85
N ALA A 107 -7.35 8.58 2.89
CA ALA A 107 -8.65 9.22 3.15
C ALA A 107 -9.08 10.15 2.01
N MET A 108 -8.14 10.77 1.30
CA MET A 108 -8.39 11.60 0.11
C MET A 108 -8.61 10.78 -1.17
N GLY A 109 -8.48 9.45 -1.12
CA GLY A 109 -8.73 8.54 -2.24
C GLY A 109 -7.50 8.18 -3.08
N TYR A 110 -6.30 8.45 -2.60
CA TYR A 110 -5.08 7.95 -3.25
C TYR A 110 -4.91 6.45 -2.98
N ALA A 111 -4.92 5.65 -4.05
CA ALA A 111 -4.91 4.19 -3.94
C ALA A 111 -3.50 3.59 -3.77
N ASN A 112 -2.51 4.17 -4.44
CA ASN A 112 -1.17 3.60 -4.58
C ASN A 112 -0.13 4.41 -3.79
N VAL A 113 -0.31 4.49 -2.47
CA VAL A 113 0.61 5.21 -1.57
C VAL A 113 1.31 4.23 -0.66
N SER A 114 2.63 4.36 -0.54
CA SER A 114 3.47 3.49 0.27
C SER A 114 4.38 4.29 1.20
N ASN A 115 4.54 3.83 2.44
CA ASN A 115 5.47 4.40 3.41
C ASN A 115 6.78 3.59 3.40
N TYR A 116 7.88 4.25 3.11
CA TYR A 116 9.22 3.65 3.03
C TYR A 116 10.08 3.87 4.28
N GLY A 117 9.46 4.39 5.34
CA GLY A 117 10.15 4.53 6.62
C GLY A 117 10.97 5.81 6.76
N GLY A 118 12.20 5.65 7.20
CA GLY A 118 13.17 6.73 7.31
C GLY A 118 13.85 7.10 6.00
N LEU A 119 14.64 8.17 6.03
CA LEU A 119 15.47 8.56 4.88
C LEU A 119 16.45 7.45 4.48
N GLU A 120 17.07 6.80 5.46
CA GLU A 120 18.04 5.72 5.27
C GLU A 120 17.35 4.47 4.73
N ASP A 121 16.21 4.09 5.30
CA ASP A 121 15.41 2.94 4.83
C ASP A 121 14.93 3.14 3.39
N ALA A 122 14.47 4.35 3.07
CA ALA A 122 14.02 4.69 1.73
C ALA A 122 15.20 4.74 0.74
N GLN A 123 16.36 5.23 1.17
CA GLN A 123 17.59 5.22 0.38
C GLN A 123 18.02 3.80 0.01
N GLU A 124 18.05 2.90 0.99
CA GLU A 124 18.44 1.51 0.78
C GLU A 124 17.46 0.78 -0.17
N ARG A 125 16.15 0.96 0.06
CA ARG A 125 15.11 0.31 -0.75
C ARG A 125 15.05 0.81 -2.19
N LEU A 126 15.31 2.09 -2.41
CA LEU A 126 15.20 2.73 -3.72
C LEU A 126 16.54 2.79 -4.46
N GLY A 127 17.66 2.63 -3.77
CA GLY A 127 18.99 2.76 -4.35
C GLY A 127 19.32 4.19 -4.81
N LEU A 128 18.63 5.21 -4.27
CA LEU A 128 18.78 6.60 -4.67
C LEU A 128 19.81 7.30 -3.78
N PRO A 129 20.67 8.18 -4.34
CA PRO A 129 21.61 8.97 -3.54
C PRO A 129 20.88 10.07 -2.76
N VAL A 130 21.44 10.40 -1.59
CA VAL A 130 21.04 11.59 -0.83
C VAL A 130 21.76 12.80 -1.41
N ILE A 131 21.00 13.82 -1.75
CA ILE A 131 21.49 15.11 -2.24
C ILE A 131 21.53 16.08 -1.07
N THR A 132 22.69 16.64 -0.81
CA THR A 132 22.90 17.75 0.14
C THR A 132 23.14 19.02 -0.66
N LYS A 133 22.51 20.12 -0.23
CA LYS A 133 22.75 21.44 -0.84
C LYS A 133 23.91 22.14 -0.17
#